data_d298186355f1c7843eaa88bd906ef746
#
_entry.id   d298186355f1c7843eaa88bd906ef746
#
_cell.length_a   1.000
_cell.length_b   1.000
_cell.length_c   1.000
_cell.angle_alpha   90.00
_cell.angle_beta   90.00
_cell.angle_gamma   90.00
#
_symmetry.space_group_name_H-M   'P 1'
#
loop_
_entity.id
_entity.type
_entity.pdbx_description
1 polymer ?
#
loop_
_entity_poly.entity_id
_entity_poly.type
_entity_poly.pdbx_seq_one_letter_code
_entity_poly.pdbx_strand_id
1 'polypeptide(L)'
;SGTGKIKLGEAYLKIGEIKLGTALIKSGWEKADLSKRDVRYYRKKFRKILTTQEHLKRADYLAWDNQYWDLKRMLPYLPKKEKLLYNARFILMTNSYGVDKAISNVPKELINDLGLQYNRLKWRTRRNRLDGSLEILRKFHGEETLVYPKLWWKLRENITRDLIYEKKYSLAYEVSSNHHLNEGPEFADAEWISGWLALSFLNKSELAINHFENFYNNVGYPISLARGAFWLGLAHEKNGNLDKAKRYFTEGSTFTNTYYGQLAFKKIKLGEDFKLSPEHKLSDGYEKEFNKNKLIRHVRLLKEMDRTEFSKDILKHLATLNVEKGSEILAAKLSTEVGRF
;
A
#
# COMPACT_ATOMS: atom_id res chain seq x y z
N SER A 1 18.66 -5.08 7.84
CA SER A 1 19.06 -4.05 6.88
C SER A 1 19.97 -4.64 5.79
N GLY A 2 20.03 -4.01 4.60
CA GLY A 2 20.91 -4.44 3.51
C GLY A 2 22.39 -4.41 3.91
N THR A 3 22.83 -3.37 4.62
CA THR A 3 24.20 -3.26 5.14
C THR A 3 24.53 -4.36 6.13
N GLY A 4 23.58 -4.73 7.01
CA GLY A 4 23.72 -5.86 7.93
C GLY A 4 23.93 -7.18 7.19
N LYS A 5 23.19 -7.42 6.09
CA LYS A 5 23.37 -8.61 5.25
C LYS A 5 24.77 -8.67 4.60
N ILE A 6 25.29 -7.53 4.11
CA ILE A 6 26.65 -7.48 3.56
C ILE A 6 27.69 -7.87 4.62
N LYS A 7 27.59 -7.29 5.82
CA LYS A 7 28.52 -7.59 6.93
C LYS A 7 28.42 -9.05 7.40
N LEU A 8 27.21 -9.57 7.51
CA LEU A 8 26.98 -10.97 7.87
C LEU A 8 27.53 -11.92 6.78
N GLY A 9 27.28 -11.58 5.51
CA GLY A 9 27.83 -12.34 4.38
C GLY A 9 29.36 -12.35 4.37
N GLU A 10 30.00 -11.22 4.73
CA GLU A 10 31.46 -11.17 4.90
C GLU A 10 31.96 -12.10 6.03
N ALA A 11 31.23 -12.15 7.15
CA ALA A 11 31.57 -13.06 8.23
C ALA A 11 31.48 -14.53 7.81
N TYR A 12 30.41 -14.89 7.09
CA TYR A 12 30.27 -16.25 6.52
C TYR A 12 31.38 -16.62 5.54
N LEU A 13 31.81 -15.69 4.69
CA LEU A 13 32.96 -15.96 3.79
C LEU A 13 34.24 -16.26 4.58
N LYS A 14 34.46 -15.58 5.72
CA LYS A 14 35.65 -15.81 6.58
C LYS A 14 35.68 -17.18 7.23
N ILE A 15 34.53 -17.76 7.54
CA ILE A 15 34.44 -19.10 8.14
C ILE A 15 34.26 -20.22 7.11
N GLY A 16 34.39 -19.90 5.80
CA GLY A 16 34.33 -20.88 4.71
C GLY A 16 32.93 -21.15 4.16
N GLU A 17 31.88 -20.53 4.70
CA GLU A 17 30.50 -20.68 4.22
C GLU A 17 30.25 -19.85 2.95
N ILE A 18 30.90 -20.24 1.86
CA ILE A 18 30.98 -19.44 0.60
C ILE A 18 29.60 -19.19 -0.02
N LYS A 19 28.75 -20.23 -0.12
CA LYS A 19 27.42 -20.10 -0.75
C LYS A 19 26.54 -19.09 0.01
N LEU A 20 26.44 -19.24 1.32
CA LEU A 20 25.62 -18.40 2.17
C LEU A 20 26.17 -16.95 2.21
N GLY A 21 27.47 -16.80 2.39
CA GLY A 21 28.15 -15.51 2.36
C GLY A 21 27.93 -14.76 1.04
N THR A 22 28.06 -15.42 -0.09
CA THR A 22 27.82 -14.85 -1.41
C THR A 22 26.36 -14.41 -1.60
N ALA A 23 25.40 -15.24 -1.21
CA ALA A 23 23.98 -14.91 -1.33
C ALA A 23 23.60 -13.70 -0.48
N LEU A 24 24.11 -13.62 0.75
CA LEU A 24 23.88 -12.48 1.65
C LEU A 24 24.49 -11.17 1.13
N ILE A 25 25.72 -11.23 0.57
CA ILE A 25 26.36 -10.06 -0.03
C ILE A 25 25.56 -9.56 -1.23
N LYS A 26 25.12 -10.43 -2.12
CA LYS A 26 24.31 -10.08 -3.29
C LYS A 26 22.97 -9.45 -2.88
N SER A 27 22.23 -10.11 -2.00
CA SER A 27 20.94 -9.59 -1.48
C SER A 27 21.11 -8.28 -0.68
N GLY A 28 22.20 -8.17 0.08
CA GLY A 28 22.51 -6.93 0.79
C GLY A 28 22.88 -5.80 -0.14
N TRP A 29 23.71 -6.06 -1.17
CA TRP A 29 24.10 -5.08 -2.16
C TRP A 29 22.90 -4.46 -2.88
N GLU A 30 21.92 -5.28 -3.26
CA GLU A 30 20.71 -4.82 -3.94
C GLU A 30 19.99 -3.73 -3.15
N LYS A 31 19.78 -3.94 -1.84
CA LYS A 31 18.85 -3.14 -1.00
C LYS A 31 19.53 -2.28 0.07
N ALA A 32 20.87 -2.29 0.15
CA ALA A 32 21.55 -1.51 1.19
C ALA A 32 21.51 -0.02 0.91
N ASP A 33 21.18 0.75 1.94
CA ASP A 33 21.46 2.18 1.97
C ASP A 33 22.98 2.37 2.16
N LEU A 34 23.65 2.86 1.14
CA LEU A 34 25.11 2.96 1.09
C LEU A 34 25.54 4.36 0.68
N SER A 35 26.46 4.91 1.47
CA SER A 35 27.15 6.15 1.09
C SER A 35 27.96 5.95 -0.22
N LYS A 36 28.30 7.05 -0.89
CA LYS A 36 29.17 7.02 -2.08
C LYS A 36 30.51 6.30 -1.82
N ARG A 37 31.05 6.44 -0.61
CA ARG A 37 32.28 5.77 -0.15
C ARG A 37 32.07 4.27 -0.03
N ASP A 38 30.94 3.84 0.58
CA ASP A 38 30.65 2.43 0.81
C ASP A 38 30.34 1.69 -0.50
N VAL A 39 29.63 2.33 -1.44
CA VAL A 39 29.43 1.77 -2.80
C VAL A 39 30.78 1.45 -3.45
N ARG A 40 31.75 2.39 -3.42
CA ARG A 40 33.08 2.17 -3.98
C ARG A 40 33.83 1.06 -3.28
N TYR A 41 33.79 1.05 -1.93
CA TYR A 41 34.47 0.09 -1.08
C TYR A 41 33.94 -1.33 -1.35
N TYR A 42 32.65 -1.56 -1.21
CA TYR A 42 32.08 -2.91 -1.37
C TYR A 42 32.19 -3.42 -2.81
N ARG A 43 32.00 -2.56 -3.80
CA ARG A 43 32.21 -2.94 -5.19
C ARG A 43 33.64 -3.41 -5.48
N LYS A 44 34.66 -2.74 -4.93
CA LYS A 44 36.06 -3.14 -5.07
C LYS A 44 36.34 -4.44 -4.30
N LYS A 45 35.87 -4.51 -3.05
CA LYS A 45 36.10 -5.65 -2.15
C LYS A 45 35.47 -6.94 -2.68
N PHE A 46 34.25 -6.87 -3.15
CA PHE A 46 33.49 -8.03 -3.61
C PHE A 46 33.36 -8.11 -5.15
N ARG A 47 34.37 -7.63 -5.89
CA ARG A 47 34.37 -7.58 -7.35
C ARG A 47 34.13 -8.93 -8.04
N LYS A 48 34.46 -10.05 -7.40
CA LYS A 48 34.23 -11.41 -7.91
C LYS A 48 32.79 -11.89 -7.66
N ILE A 49 32.08 -11.28 -6.72
CA ILE A 49 30.72 -11.62 -6.30
C ILE A 49 29.70 -10.66 -6.94
N LEU A 50 30.02 -9.36 -6.94
CA LEU A 50 29.18 -8.30 -7.48
C LEU A 50 29.47 -8.09 -8.96
N THR A 51 28.79 -8.87 -9.77
CA THR A 51 28.90 -8.82 -11.25
C THR A 51 27.99 -7.72 -11.82
N THR A 52 27.97 -7.60 -13.14
CA THR A 52 27.05 -6.71 -13.87
C THR A 52 25.58 -6.95 -13.48
N GLN A 53 25.20 -8.22 -13.28
CA GLN A 53 23.83 -8.56 -12.91
C GLN A 53 23.43 -7.97 -11.55
N GLU A 54 24.32 -8.04 -10.55
CA GLU A 54 24.07 -7.46 -9.23
C GLU A 54 24.03 -5.93 -9.29
N HIS A 55 24.80 -5.30 -10.18
CA HIS A 55 24.72 -3.86 -10.41
C HIS A 55 23.39 -3.44 -11.06
N LEU A 56 22.88 -4.22 -12.00
CA LEU A 56 21.57 -4.02 -12.63
C LEU A 56 20.44 -4.17 -11.62
N LYS A 57 20.43 -5.23 -10.79
CA LYS A 57 19.43 -5.43 -9.73
C LYS A 57 19.41 -4.25 -8.75
N ARG A 58 20.58 -3.78 -8.33
CA ARG A 58 20.65 -2.59 -7.47
C ARG A 58 20.12 -1.35 -8.16
N ALA A 59 20.47 -1.11 -9.42
CA ALA A 59 19.98 0.05 -10.15
C ALA A 59 18.46 0.02 -10.30
N ASP A 60 17.90 -1.15 -10.58
CA ASP A 60 16.45 -1.33 -10.67
C ASP A 60 15.75 -1.09 -9.32
N TYR A 61 16.25 -1.70 -8.24
CA TYR A 61 15.74 -1.45 -6.89
C TYR A 61 15.73 0.04 -6.54
N LEU A 62 16.86 0.73 -6.76
CA LEU A 62 17.00 2.17 -6.47
C LEU A 62 16.03 3.02 -7.30
N ALA A 63 15.78 2.63 -8.54
CA ALA A 63 14.84 3.31 -9.42
C ALA A 63 13.38 3.12 -8.96
N TRP A 64 12.99 1.92 -8.54
CA TRP A 64 11.65 1.65 -8.00
C TRP A 64 11.43 2.28 -6.62
N ASP A 65 12.48 2.31 -5.77
CA ASP A 65 12.45 2.92 -4.43
C ASP A 65 12.60 4.46 -4.46
N ASN A 66 12.61 5.05 -5.66
CA ASN A 66 12.73 6.49 -5.90
C ASN A 66 14.03 7.12 -5.35
N GLN A 67 15.10 6.32 -5.18
CA GLN A 67 16.42 6.76 -4.74
C GLN A 67 17.26 7.25 -5.93
N TYR A 68 16.84 8.35 -6.56
CA TYR A 68 17.39 8.80 -7.84
C TYR A 68 18.85 9.23 -7.78
N TRP A 69 19.35 9.80 -6.66
CA TRP A 69 20.77 10.18 -6.55
C TRP A 69 21.67 8.94 -6.42
N ASP A 70 21.21 7.90 -5.73
CA ASP A 70 21.94 6.65 -5.63
C ASP A 70 21.92 5.89 -6.95
N LEU A 71 20.78 5.92 -7.66
CA LEU A 71 20.68 5.44 -9.03
C LEU A 71 21.70 6.13 -9.94
N LYS A 72 21.79 7.47 -9.87
CA LYS A 72 22.78 8.23 -10.66
C LYS A 72 24.22 7.77 -10.38
N ARG A 73 24.53 7.44 -9.13
CA ARG A 73 25.84 6.90 -8.73
C ARG A 73 26.12 5.51 -9.31
N MET A 74 25.07 4.73 -9.62
CA MET A 74 25.22 3.40 -10.22
C MET A 74 25.43 3.45 -11.73
N LEU A 75 25.00 4.49 -12.45
CA LEU A 75 25.08 4.59 -13.91
C LEU A 75 26.47 4.27 -14.52
N PRO A 76 27.62 4.68 -13.92
CA PRO A 76 28.95 4.36 -14.46
C PRO A 76 29.28 2.85 -14.45
N TYR A 77 28.54 2.06 -13.69
CA TYR A 77 28.82 0.62 -13.51
C TYR A 77 27.89 -0.28 -14.34
N LEU A 78 26.98 0.34 -15.09
CA LEU A 78 26.01 -0.38 -15.93
C LEU A 78 26.53 -0.50 -17.38
N PRO A 79 26.15 -1.58 -18.11
CA PRO A 79 26.40 -1.69 -19.53
C PRO A 79 25.74 -0.53 -20.30
N LYS A 80 26.22 -0.28 -21.51
CA LYS A 80 25.84 0.90 -22.30
C LYS A 80 24.33 1.02 -22.54
N LYS A 81 23.65 -0.09 -22.85
CA LYS A 81 22.20 -0.11 -23.14
C LYS A 81 21.37 0.22 -21.89
N GLU A 82 21.64 -0.49 -20.80
CA GLU A 82 20.95 -0.32 -19.53
C GLU A 82 21.27 1.03 -18.87
N LYS A 83 22.48 1.54 -19.08
CA LYS A 83 22.84 2.89 -18.66
C LYS A 83 21.95 3.95 -19.31
N LEU A 84 21.59 3.80 -20.58
CA LEU A 84 20.67 4.71 -21.26
C LEU A 84 19.26 4.63 -20.68
N LEU A 85 18.76 3.40 -20.42
CA LEU A 85 17.50 3.15 -19.77
C LEU A 85 17.41 3.82 -18.39
N TYR A 86 18.37 3.50 -17.51
CA TYR A 86 18.35 4.05 -16.14
C TYR A 86 18.66 5.55 -16.08
N ASN A 87 19.37 6.09 -17.05
CA ASN A 87 19.53 7.54 -17.19
C ASN A 87 18.20 8.22 -17.58
N ALA A 88 17.41 7.63 -18.48
CA ALA A 88 16.08 8.15 -18.81
C ALA A 88 15.14 8.07 -17.59
N ARG A 89 15.16 6.97 -16.83
CA ARG A 89 14.44 6.85 -15.57
C ARG A 89 14.85 7.93 -14.57
N PHE A 90 16.16 8.16 -14.39
CA PHE A 90 16.69 9.22 -13.52
C PHE A 90 16.17 10.62 -13.91
N ILE A 91 16.21 10.97 -15.20
CA ILE A 91 15.76 12.27 -15.71
C ILE A 91 14.25 12.47 -15.47
N LEU A 92 13.45 11.40 -15.68
CA LEU A 92 12.01 11.41 -15.39
C LEU A 92 11.72 11.57 -13.89
N MET A 93 12.48 10.88 -13.02
CA MET A 93 12.32 10.92 -11.57
C MET A 93 12.64 12.30 -10.98
N THR A 94 13.70 12.94 -11.50
CA THR A 94 14.17 14.26 -11.05
C THR A 94 13.47 15.42 -11.74
N ASN A 95 12.60 15.13 -12.69
CA ASN A 95 11.90 16.16 -13.46
C ASN A 95 12.85 17.12 -14.20
N SER A 96 14.02 16.63 -14.57
CA SER A 96 15.07 17.40 -15.24
C SER A 96 14.72 17.69 -16.70
N TYR A 97 15.43 18.65 -17.31
CA TYR A 97 15.31 18.94 -18.75
C TYR A 97 15.81 17.77 -19.60
N GLY A 98 15.32 17.69 -20.85
CA GLY A 98 15.80 16.73 -21.84
C GLY A 98 15.14 15.36 -21.77
N VAL A 99 13.92 15.26 -21.21
CA VAL A 99 13.15 14.01 -21.08
C VAL A 99 12.97 13.31 -22.43
N ASP A 100 12.54 14.04 -23.48
CA ASP A 100 12.28 13.44 -24.80
C ASP A 100 13.56 12.88 -25.43
N LYS A 101 14.69 13.63 -25.34
CA LYS A 101 15.99 13.16 -25.79
C LYS A 101 16.48 11.94 -25.00
N ALA A 102 16.25 11.93 -23.69
CA ALA A 102 16.64 10.77 -22.87
C ALA A 102 15.85 9.51 -23.23
N ILE A 103 14.55 9.64 -23.48
CA ILE A 103 13.69 8.54 -23.91
C ILE A 103 14.07 8.08 -25.32
N SER A 104 14.31 8.98 -26.26
CA SER A 104 14.70 8.62 -27.64
C SER A 104 16.03 7.88 -27.74
N ASN A 105 16.91 8.07 -26.76
CA ASN A 105 18.19 7.37 -26.65
C ASN A 105 18.07 5.95 -26.07
N VAL A 106 16.91 5.57 -25.51
CA VAL A 106 16.69 4.21 -24.97
C VAL A 106 16.62 3.22 -26.13
N PRO A 107 17.37 2.12 -26.11
CA PRO A 107 17.30 1.09 -27.14
C PRO A 107 15.86 0.57 -27.33
N LYS A 108 15.50 0.22 -28.57
CA LYS A 108 14.15 -0.23 -28.93
C LYS A 108 13.68 -1.43 -28.11
N GLU A 109 14.59 -2.35 -27.81
CA GLU A 109 14.33 -3.53 -26.99
C GLU A 109 14.00 -3.21 -25.52
N LEU A 110 14.41 -2.03 -25.01
CA LEU A 110 14.21 -1.60 -23.63
C LEU A 110 13.13 -0.52 -23.49
N ILE A 111 12.57 -0.01 -24.60
CA ILE A 111 11.61 1.10 -24.54
C ILE A 111 10.33 0.72 -23.79
N ASN A 112 9.98 -0.56 -23.76
CA ASN A 112 8.81 -1.09 -23.05
C ASN A 112 9.14 -1.56 -21.62
N ASP A 113 10.33 -1.27 -21.09
CA ASP A 113 10.67 -1.55 -19.70
C ASP A 113 9.61 -0.97 -18.74
N LEU A 114 9.08 -1.78 -17.86
CA LEU A 114 7.98 -1.39 -16.97
C LEU A 114 8.34 -0.26 -16.01
N GLY A 115 9.57 -0.25 -15.53
CA GLY A 115 10.05 0.82 -14.66
C GLY A 115 10.17 2.15 -15.41
N LEU A 116 10.59 2.11 -16.68
CA LEU A 116 10.59 3.29 -17.56
C LEU A 116 9.16 3.78 -17.78
N GLN A 117 8.22 2.89 -18.10
CA GLN A 117 6.82 3.26 -18.34
C GLN A 117 6.15 3.81 -17.07
N TYR A 118 6.43 3.20 -15.90
CA TYR A 118 5.99 3.74 -14.61
C TYR A 118 6.53 5.17 -14.38
N ASN A 119 7.83 5.41 -14.61
CA ASN A 119 8.40 6.75 -14.44
C ASN A 119 7.83 7.75 -15.48
N ARG A 120 7.54 7.32 -16.72
CA ARG A 120 6.86 8.14 -17.74
C ARG A 120 5.44 8.48 -17.32
N LEU A 121 4.68 7.51 -16.82
CA LEU A 121 3.32 7.73 -16.29
C LEU A 121 3.36 8.76 -15.16
N LYS A 122 4.22 8.56 -14.16
CA LYS A 122 4.38 9.48 -13.03
C LYS A 122 4.74 10.90 -13.47
N TRP A 123 5.60 11.04 -14.46
CA TRP A 123 5.99 12.33 -15.03
C TRP A 123 4.85 12.99 -15.81
N ARG A 124 4.09 12.22 -16.61
CA ARG A 124 2.92 12.72 -17.37
C ARG A 124 1.79 13.17 -16.43
N THR A 125 1.50 12.38 -15.38
CA THR A 125 0.49 12.73 -14.37
C THR A 125 0.84 14.04 -13.66
N ARG A 126 2.09 14.22 -13.25
CA ARG A 126 2.55 15.48 -12.63
C ARG A 126 2.42 16.71 -13.55
N ARG A 127 2.30 16.53 -14.85
CA ARG A 127 2.16 17.59 -15.86
C ARG A 127 0.76 17.65 -16.44
N ASN A 128 -0.21 17.00 -15.82
CA ASN A 128 -1.60 16.96 -16.29
C ASN A 128 -1.76 16.50 -17.75
N ARG A 129 -0.87 15.61 -18.22
CA ARG A 129 -0.92 15.04 -19.57
C ARG A 129 -1.78 13.79 -19.57
N LEU A 130 -3.10 13.96 -19.48
CA LEU A 130 -4.06 12.88 -19.29
C LEU A 130 -3.99 11.85 -20.42
N ASP A 131 -4.12 12.27 -21.69
CA ASP A 131 -4.14 11.34 -22.84
C ASP A 131 -2.89 10.45 -22.89
N GLY A 132 -1.73 11.06 -22.67
CA GLY A 132 -0.50 10.31 -22.60
C GLY A 132 -0.40 9.39 -21.38
N SER A 133 -1.07 9.69 -20.28
CA SER A 133 -1.16 8.81 -19.12
C SER A 133 -2.08 7.63 -19.42
N LEU A 134 -3.23 7.86 -20.02
CA LEU A 134 -4.16 6.81 -20.44
C LEU A 134 -3.55 5.87 -21.47
N GLU A 135 -2.76 6.39 -22.43
CA GLU A 135 -2.02 5.57 -23.40
C GLU A 135 -1.14 4.53 -22.70
N ILE A 136 -0.39 4.94 -21.66
CA ILE A 136 0.47 4.03 -20.90
C ILE A 136 -0.38 3.03 -20.12
N LEU A 137 -1.41 3.49 -19.41
CA LEU A 137 -2.27 2.64 -18.59
C LEU A 137 -3.00 1.58 -19.42
N ARG A 138 -3.44 1.91 -20.63
CA ARG A 138 -4.09 0.98 -21.57
C ARG A 138 -3.13 -0.03 -22.18
N LYS A 139 -1.88 0.37 -22.43
CA LYS A 139 -0.87 -0.51 -23.02
C LYS A 139 -0.29 -1.50 -22.01
N PHE A 140 -0.12 -1.07 -20.77
CA PHE A 140 0.50 -1.87 -19.70
C PHE A 140 -0.56 -2.21 -18.64
N HIS A 141 -1.53 -3.01 -19.05
CA HIS A 141 -2.53 -3.62 -18.19
C HIS A 141 -2.41 -5.15 -18.30
N GLY A 142 -2.45 -5.84 -17.19
CA GLY A 142 -2.39 -7.29 -17.12
C GLY A 142 -1.60 -7.74 -15.88
N GLU A 143 -2.07 -8.83 -15.25
CA GLU A 143 -1.48 -9.36 -14.01
C GLU A 143 -0.01 -9.76 -14.19
N GLU A 144 0.34 -10.30 -15.36
CA GLU A 144 1.69 -10.77 -15.68
C GLU A 144 2.70 -9.63 -15.93
N THR A 145 2.20 -8.41 -16.15
CA THR A 145 3.04 -7.29 -16.59
C THR A 145 3.35 -6.26 -15.50
N LEU A 146 2.56 -6.18 -14.41
CA LEU A 146 2.75 -5.14 -13.41
C LEU A 146 3.68 -5.58 -12.28
N VAL A 147 4.92 -5.15 -12.36
CA VAL A 147 5.83 -5.18 -11.20
C VAL A 147 5.44 -4.06 -10.24
N TYR A 148 5.25 -4.37 -8.97
CA TYR A 148 4.81 -3.43 -7.93
C TYR A 148 3.43 -2.75 -8.19
N PRO A 149 2.32 -3.51 -8.31
CA PRO A 149 1.01 -2.98 -8.65
C PRO A 149 0.51 -1.89 -7.68
N LYS A 150 0.92 -1.93 -6.41
CA LYS A 150 0.61 -0.89 -5.42
C LYS A 150 1.17 0.49 -5.79
N LEU A 151 2.35 0.55 -6.43
CA LEU A 151 2.90 1.83 -6.90
C LEU A 151 2.10 2.38 -8.10
N TRP A 152 1.65 1.50 -8.99
CA TRP A 152 0.78 1.88 -10.11
C TRP A 152 -0.58 2.35 -9.62
N TRP A 153 -1.14 1.70 -8.57
CA TRP A 153 -2.40 2.11 -7.98
C TRP A 153 -2.37 3.56 -7.51
N LYS A 154 -1.33 4.00 -6.83
CA LYS A 154 -1.19 5.41 -6.41
C LYS A 154 -1.35 6.41 -7.55
N LEU A 155 -0.86 6.08 -8.74
CA LEU A 155 -1.00 6.95 -9.91
C LEU A 155 -2.41 6.84 -10.52
N ARG A 156 -2.96 5.62 -10.58
CA ARG A 156 -4.34 5.39 -11.02
C ARG A 156 -5.36 6.09 -10.12
N GLU A 157 -5.18 6.00 -8.81
CA GLU A 157 -6.02 6.68 -7.82
C GLU A 157 -6.07 8.19 -8.06
N ASN A 158 -4.92 8.84 -8.24
CA ASN A 158 -4.88 10.28 -8.52
C ASN A 158 -5.60 10.62 -9.84
N ILE A 159 -5.29 9.91 -10.92
CA ILE A 159 -5.94 10.11 -12.22
C ILE A 159 -7.46 9.87 -12.11
N THR A 160 -7.89 8.85 -11.38
CA THR A 160 -9.31 8.56 -11.13
C THR A 160 -9.99 9.72 -10.43
N ARG A 161 -9.37 10.29 -9.38
CA ARG A 161 -9.92 11.45 -8.64
C ARG A 161 -10.01 12.70 -9.52
N ASP A 162 -9.00 12.97 -10.34
CA ASP A 162 -9.00 14.08 -11.30
C ASP A 162 -10.14 13.91 -12.32
N LEU A 163 -10.31 12.69 -12.85
CA LEU A 163 -11.38 12.37 -13.79
C LEU A 163 -12.78 12.47 -13.16
N ILE A 164 -12.93 12.11 -11.88
CA ILE A 164 -14.18 12.30 -11.13
C ILE A 164 -14.47 13.80 -11.00
N TYR A 165 -13.47 14.60 -10.62
CA TYR A 165 -13.62 16.05 -10.54
C TYR A 165 -14.05 16.67 -11.88
N GLU A 166 -13.48 16.19 -12.99
CA GLU A 166 -13.84 16.60 -14.35
C GLU A 166 -15.16 15.96 -14.84
N LYS A 167 -15.86 15.17 -14.04
CA LYS A 167 -17.11 14.44 -14.37
C LYS A 167 -16.95 13.44 -15.53
N LYS A 168 -15.74 12.97 -15.78
CA LYS A 168 -15.42 11.94 -16.80
C LYS A 168 -15.53 10.53 -16.19
N TYR A 169 -16.72 10.17 -15.70
CA TYR A 169 -16.95 8.98 -14.87
C TYR A 169 -16.62 7.66 -15.55
N SER A 170 -16.90 7.53 -16.87
CA SER A 170 -16.56 6.30 -17.61
C SER A 170 -15.05 6.08 -17.70
N LEU A 171 -14.27 7.15 -17.92
CA LEU A 171 -12.81 7.06 -17.90
C LEU A 171 -12.27 6.82 -16.48
N ALA A 172 -12.88 7.44 -15.48
CA ALA A 172 -12.52 7.20 -14.08
C ALA A 172 -12.71 5.72 -13.71
N TYR A 173 -13.81 5.11 -14.12
CA TYR A 173 -14.07 3.69 -13.93
C TYR A 173 -13.06 2.81 -14.69
N GLU A 174 -12.79 3.12 -15.97
CA GLU A 174 -11.77 2.41 -16.75
C GLU A 174 -10.41 2.41 -16.03
N VAL A 175 -9.99 3.55 -15.50
CA VAL A 175 -8.70 3.68 -14.79
C VAL A 175 -8.71 2.94 -13.47
N SER A 176 -9.77 3.04 -12.67
CA SER A 176 -9.81 2.44 -11.34
C SER A 176 -10.01 0.92 -11.38
N SER A 177 -10.88 0.40 -12.25
CA SER A 177 -11.22 -1.02 -12.31
C SER A 177 -10.09 -1.91 -12.84
N ASN A 178 -9.16 -1.35 -13.62
CA ASN A 178 -8.00 -2.08 -14.15
C ASN A 178 -6.76 -1.98 -13.23
N HIS A 179 -6.92 -2.20 -11.93
CA HIS A 179 -5.86 -1.99 -10.93
C HIS A 179 -4.89 -3.16 -10.77
N HIS A 180 -5.30 -4.39 -11.08
CA HIS A 180 -4.51 -5.63 -10.97
C HIS A 180 -3.88 -5.87 -9.57
N LEU A 181 -4.59 -5.46 -8.53
CA LEU A 181 -4.28 -5.75 -7.14
C LEU A 181 -5.10 -6.96 -6.70
N ASN A 182 -4.57 -7.76 -5.77
CA ASN A 182 -5.22 -8.98 -5.29
C ASN A 182 -5.58 -8.91 -3.80
N GLU A 183 -4.88 -8.04 -3.04
CA GLU A 183 -5.04 -7.92 -1.60
C GLU A 183 -4.53 -6.59 -1.05
N GLY A 184 -4.89 -6.33 0.19
CA GLY A 184 -4.39 -5.20 0.96
C GLY A 184 -5.23 -3.93 0.84
N PRO A 185 -4.81 -2.85 1.52
CA PRO A 185 -5.58 -1.59 1.57
C PRO A 185 -5.80 -0.96 0.20
N GLU A 186 -4.80 -1.05 -0.70
CA GLU A 186 -4.87 -0.50 -2.05
C GLU A 186 -5.89 -1.24 -2.91
N PHE A 187 -6.02 -2.58 -2.74
CA PHE A 187 -7.05 -3.39 -3.38
C PHE A 187 -8.44 -2.97 -2.91
N ALA A 188 -8.64 -2.89 -1.60
CA ALA A 188 -9.91 -2.48 -1.02
C ALA A 188 -10.33 -1.07 -1.50
N ASP A 189 -9.39 -0.12 -1.58
CA ASP A 189 -9.68 1.22 -2.07
C ASP A 189 -10.04 1.22 -3.56
N ALA A 190 -9.34 0.45 -4.39
CA ALA A 190 -9.61 0.30 -5.82
C ALA A 190 -10.99 -0.30 -6.10
N GLU A 191 -11.31 -1.40 -5.42
CA GLU A 191 -12.62 -2.07 -5.57
C GLU A 191 -13.76 -1.16 -5.09
N TRP A 192 -13.57 -0.48 -3.95
CA TRP A 192 -14.60 0.41 -3.45
C TRP A 192 -14.88 1.58 -4.42
N ILE A 193 -13.84 2.27 -4.91
CA ILE A 193 -14.05 3.42 -5.80
C ILE A 193 -14.63 3.00 -7.15
N SER A 194 -14.24 1.82 -7.66
CA SER A 194 -14.79 1.25 -8.88
C SER A 194 -16.27 0.89 -8.73
N GLY A 195 -16.64 0.23 -7.64
CA GLY A 195 -18.04 -0.06 -7.31
C GLY A 195 -18.88 1.20 -7.15
N TRP A 196 -18.34 2.20 -6.47
CA TRP A 196 -19.02 3.49 -6.29
C TRP A 196 -19.25 4.22 -7.62
N LEU A 197 -18.26 4.25 -8.52
CA LEU A 197 -18.42 4.83 -9.86
C LEU A 197 -19.46 4.06 -10.69
N ALA A 198 -19.39 2.73 -10.67
CA ALA A 198 -20.33 1.87 -11.39
C ALA A 198 -21.77 2.09 -10.94
N LEU A 199 -22.01 2.17 -9.61
CA LEU A 199 -23.35 2.33 -9.04
C LEU A 199 -23.89 3.75 -9.22
N SER A 200 -23.09 4.75 -8.81
CA SER A 200 -23.57 6.12 -8.63
C SER A 200 -23.64 6.92 -9.94
N PHE A 201 -22.75 6.65 -10.88
CA PHE A 201 -22.62 7.46 -12.10
C PHE A 201 -22.86 6.70 -13.41
N LEU A 202 -22.56 5.39 -13.45
CA LEU A 202 -22.71 4.61 -14.68
C LEU A 202 -23.98 3.79 -14.73
N ASN A 203 -24.75 3.74 -13.66
CA ASN A 203 -25.97 2.94 -13.54
C ASN A 203 -25.77 1.44 -13.83
N LYS A 204 -24.60 0.90 -13.42
CA LYS A 204 -24.20 -0.50 -13.64
C LYS A 204 -24.19 -1.26 -12.31
N SER A 205 -25.39 -1.61 -11.81
CA SER A 205 -25.56 -2.24 -10.50
C SER A 205 -24.87 -3.59 -10.37
N GLU A 206 -24.88 -4.43 -11.42
CA GLU A 206 -24.19 -5.74 -11.39
C GLU A 206 -22.68 -5.61 -11.25
N LEU A 207 -22.06 -4.69 -12.01
CA LEU A 207 -20.62 -4.43 -11.86
C LEU A 207 -20.29 -3.87 -10.47
N ALA A 208 -21.18 -3.01 -9.95
CA ALA A 208 -21.00 -2.47 -8.60
C ALA A 208 -21.07 -3.57 -7.51
N ILE A 209 -22.00 -4.52 -7.65
CA ILE A 209 -22.11 -5.67 -6.74
C ILE A 209 -20.79 -6.44 -6.73
N ASN A 210 -20.25 -6.80 -7.89
CA ASN A 210 -19.00 -7.55 -7.99
C ASN A 210 -17.82 -6.82 -7.27
N HIS A 211 -17.69 -5.52 -7.52
CA HIS A 211 -16.66 -4.72 -6.87
C HIS A 211 -16.86 -4.63 -5.34
N PHE A 212 -18.09 -4.41 -4.89
CA PHE A 212 -18.36 -4.30 -3.45
C PHE A 212 -18.26 -5.66 -2.74
N GLU A 213 -18.57 -6.79 -3.41
CA GLU A 213 -18.31 -8.14 -2.88
C GLU A 213 -16.80 -8.38 -2.72
N ASN A 214 -15.99 -8.02 -3.73
CA ASN A 214 -14.55 -8.09 -3.65
C ASN A 214 -14.01 -7.23 -2.50
N PHE A 215 -14.50 -6.00 -2.36
CA PHE A 215 -14.15 -5.14 -1.23
C PHE A 215 -14.53 -5.79 0.11
N TYR A 216 -15.79 -6.18 0.27
CA TYR A 216 -16.34 -6.69 1.54
C TYR A 216 -15.63 -7.95 2.02
N ASN A 217 -15.34 -8.86 1.11
CA ASN A 217 -14.68 -10.14 1.41
C ASN A 217 -13.18 -9.98 1.77
N ASN A 218 -12.58 -8.81 1.47
CA ASN A 218 -11.16 -8.57 1.71
C ASN A 218 -10.88 -7.53 2.82
N VAL A 219 -11.89 -7.13 3.57
CA VAL A 219 -11.74 -6.21 4.70
C VAL A 219 -12.17 -6.87 6.00
N GLY A 220 -11.58 -6.45 7.13
CA GLY A 220 -11.88 -7.04 8.45
C GLY A 220 -12.19 -6.02 9.55
N TYR A 221 -12.00 -4.73 9.29
CA TYR A 221 -12.28 -3.70 10.30
C TYR A 221 -13.76 -3.30 10.29
N PRO A 222 -14.39 -3.08 11.46
CA PRO A 222 -15.80 -2.70 11.57
C PRO A 222 -16.23 -1.56 10.65
N ILE A 223 -15.40 -0.51 10.55
CA ILE A 223 -15.67 0.65 9.68
C ILE A 223 -15.73 0.26 8.19
N SER A 224 -14.87 -0.66 7.76
CA SER A 224 -14.82 -1.14 6.38
C SER A 224 -15.92 -2.14 6.08
N LEU A 225 -16.22 -3.04 7.03
CA LEU A 225 -17.33 -3.99 6.93
C LEU A 225 -18.68 -3.27 6.84
N ALA A 226 -18.92 -2.28 7.71
CA ALA A 226 -20.13 -1.45 7.65
C ALA A 226 -20.26 -0.74 6.30
N ARG A 227 -19.14 -0.18 5.77
CA ARG A 227 -19.11 0.48 4.47
C ARG A 227 -19.45 -0.48 3.34
N GLY A 228 -18.82 -1.66 3.31
CA GLY A 228 -19.08 -2.69 2.30
C GLY A 228 -20.52 -3.20 2.34
N ALA A 229 -21.03 -3.54 3.52
CA ALA A 229 -22.41 -3.97 3.69
C ALA A 229 -23.42 -2.91 3.24
N PHE A 230 -23.22 -1.64 3.61
CA PHE A 230 -24.12 -0.56 3.20
C PHE A 230 -24.15 -0.40 1.66
N TRP A 231 -22.98 -0.38 1.01
CA TRP A 231 -22.90 -0.21 -0.43
C TRP A 231 -23.37 -1.45 -1.22
N LEU A 232 -23.16 -2.67 -0.69
CA LEU A 232 -23.77 -3.90 -1.20
C LEU A 232 -25.31 -3.83 -1.12
N GLY A 233 -25.82 -3.38 0.03
CA GLY A 233 -27.25 -3.15 0.19
C GLY A 233 -27.83 -2.22 -0.87
N LEU A 234 -27.18 -1.06 -1.11
CA LEU A 234 -27.60 -0.10 -2.14
C LEU A 234 -27.49 -0.68 -3.55
N ALA A 235 -26.43 -1.43 -3.86
CA ALA A 235 -26.24 -2.02 -5.18
C ALA A 235 -27.29 -3.10 -5.46
N HIS A 236 -27.61 -3.96 -4.50
CA HIS A 236 -28.69 -4.95 -4.60
C HIS A 236 -30.07 -4.30 -4.66
N GLU A 237 -30.34 -3.26 -3.87
CA GLU A 237 -31.58 -2.49 -3.92
C GLU A 237 -31.80 -1.94 -5.35
N LYS A 238 -30.76 -1.33 -5.93
CA LYS A 238 -30.82 -0.78 -7.28
C LYS A 238 -30.95 -1.85 -8.39
N ASN A 239 -30.44 -3.07 -8.10
CA ASN A 239 -30.55 -4.22 -9.00
C ASN A 239 -31.87 -4.99 -8.85
N GLY A 240 -32.78 -4.54 -7.98
CA GLY A 240 -34.08 -5.20 -7.73
C GLY A 240 -34.02 -6.40 -6.76
N ASN A 241 -32.86 -6.71 -6.20
CA ASN A 241 -32.66 -7.84 -5.26
C ASN A 241 -32.93 -7.41 -3.82
N LEU A 242 -34.18 -7.12 -3.48
CA LEU A 242 -34.60 -6.52 -2.20
C LEU A 242 -34.24 -7.37 -0.99
N ASP A 243 -34.34 -8.71 -1.07
CA ASP A 243 -34.00 -9.61 0.02
C ASP A 243 -32.49 -9.53 0.36
N LYS A 244 -31.63 -9.55 -0.66
CA LYS A 244 -30.20 -9.37 -0.45
C LYS A 244 -29.87 -7.97 0.07
N ALA A 245 -30.54 -6.94 -0.45
CA ALA A 245 -30.37 -5.59 0.04
C ALA A 245 -30.67 -5.47 1.53
N LYS A 246 -31.84 -6.00 1.94
CA LYS A 246 -32.25 -6.04 3.36
C LYS A 246 -31.24 -6.79 4.22
N ARG A 247 -30.75 -7.95 3.75
CA ARG A 247 -29.73 -8.73 4.46
C ARG A 247 -28.47 -7.89 4.71
N TYR A 248 -27.90 -7.28 3.68
CA TYR A 248 -26.67 -6.49 3.82
C TYR A 248 -26.88 -5.22 4.68
N PHE A 249 -28.04 -4.55 4.58
CA PHE A 249 -28.36 -3.45 5.50
C PHE A 249 -28.47 -3.93 6.95
N THR A 250 -29.04 -5.12 7.18
CA THR A 250 -29.10 -5.70 8.53
C THR A 250 -27.72 -6.00 9.07
N GLU A 251 -26.84 -6.63 8.26
CA GLU A 251 -25.45 -6.88 8.65
C GLU A 251 -24.70 -5.56 8.94
N GLY A 252 -24.82 -4.58 8.07
CA GLY A 252 -24.19 -3.26 8.25
C GLY A 252 -24.68 -2.55 9.50
N SER A 253 -25.95 -2.66 9.83
CA SER A 253 -26.58 -1.99 10.99
C SER A 253 -26.06 -2.48 12.35
N THR A 254 -25.37 -3.61 12.40
CA THR A 254 -24.73 -4.10 13.65
C THR A 254 -23.53 -3.25 14.07
N PHE A 255 -22.92 -2.50 13.13
CA PHE A 255 -21.78 -1.63 13.38
C PHE A 255 -22.21 -0.20 13.76
N THR A 256 -22.97 -0.09 14.84
CA THR A 256 -23.69 1.13 15.26
C THR A 256 -22.79 2.33 15.56
N ASN A 257 -21.51 2.09 15.86
CA ASN A 257 -20.49 3.13 16.11
C ASN A 257 -19.81 3.65 14.82
N THR A 258 -20.27 3.24 13.64
CA THR A 258 -19.72 3.67 12.36
C THR A 258 -20.74 4.46 11.54
N TYR A 259 -20.27 5.37 10.70
CA TYR A 259 -21.14 6.19 9.83
C TYR A 259 -22.04 5.31 8.93
N TYR A 260 -21.45 4.34 8.23
CA TYR A 260 -22.21 3.47 7.34
C TYR A 260 -23.12 2.49 8.08
N GLY A 261 -22.75 2.09 9.30
CA GLY A 261 -23.62 1.29 10.16
C GLY A 261 -24.89 2.03 10.55
N GLN A 262 -24.77 3.31 10.88
CA GLN A 262 -25.93 4.18 11.17
C GLN A 262 -26.80 4.41 9.93
N LEU A 263 -26.19 4.57 8.74
CA LEU A 263 -26.94 4.68 7.50
C LEU A 263 -27.69 3.37 7.16
N ALA A 264 -27.05 2.22 7.38
CA ALA A 264 -27.67 0.92 7.19
C ALA A 264 -28.84 0.71 8.17
N PHE A 265 -28.65 1.11 9.45
CA PHE A 265 -29.73 1.06 10.44
C PHE A 265 -30.95 1.89 9.99
N LYS A 266 -30.75 3.11 9.51
CA LYS A 266 -31.83 3.95 8.98
C LYS A 266 -32.56 3.33 7.79
N LYS A 267 -31.91 2.51 7.00
CA LYS A 267 -32.53 1.80 5.86
C LYS A 267 -33.48 0.70 6.31
N ILE A 268 -33.24 0.04 7.44
CA ILE A 268 -34.07 -1.08 7.93
C ILE A 268 -35.09 -0.66 9.01
N LYS A 269 -34.80 0.45 9.72
CA LYS A 269 -35.60 0.95 10.85
C LYS A 269 -35.94 2.42 10.63
N LEU A 270 -36.83 2.68 9.64
CA LEU A 270 -37.31 4.02 9.35
C LEU A 270 -38.07 4.60 10.55
N GLY A 271 -37.59 5.75 11.05
CA GLY A 271 -38.21 6.49 12.16
C GLY A 271 -37.80 6.08 13.56
N GLU A 272 -36.96 5.06 13.73
CA GLU A 272 -36.38 4.72 15.03
C GLU A 272 -35.09 5.51 15.29
N ASP A 273 -34.92 5.95 16.54
CA ASP A 273 -33.67 6.56 16.98
C ASP A 273 -32.59 5.49 17.18
N PHE A 274 -31.43 5.81 16.68
CA PHE A 274 -30.26 4.99 16.82
C PHE A 274 -29.76 4.99 18.29
N LYS A 275 -29.53 3.80 18.84
CA LYS A 275 -28.93 3.61 20.17
C LYS A 275 -27.53 3.01 20.03
N LEU A 276 -26.56 3.64 20.67
CA LEU A 276 -25.22 3.03 20.80
C LEU A 276 -25.34 1.72 21.59
N SER A 277 -24.51 0.74 21.19
CA SER A 277 -24.34 -0.45 22.04
C SER A 277 -23.86 -0.02 23.42
N PRO A 278 -24.39 -0.64 24.50
CA PRO A 278 -23.87 -0.35 25.83
C PRO A 278 -22.37 -0.63 25.88
N GLU A 279 -21.65 0.24 26.60
CA GLU A 279 -20.22 0.04 26.83
C GLU A 279 -20.00 -1.31 27.55
N HIS A 280 -18.97 -2.05 27.13
CA HIS A 280 -18.54 -3.23 27.85
C HIS A 280 -18.15 -2.80 29.28
N LYS A 281 -18.64 -3.54 30.28
CA LYS A 281 -18.26 -3.29 31.66
C LYS A 281 -16.94 -3.98 31.95
N LEU A 282 -16.08 -3.26 32.67
CA LEU A 282 -14.87 -3.86 33.20
C LEU A 282 -15.23 -4.94 34.22
N SER A 283 -14.75 -6.17 33.97
CA SER A 283 -14.97 -7.29 34.92
C SER A 283 -14.18 -7.06 36.22
N ASP A 284 -14.81 -7.39 37.35
CA ASP A 284 -14.19 -7.25 38.66
C ASP A 284 -12.85 -7.99 38.73
N GLY A 285 -11.81 -7.29 39.22
CA GLY A 285 -10.47 -7.83 39.36
C GLY A 285 -9.63 -7.94 38.08
N TYR A 286 -10.22 -7.79 36.89
CA TYR A 286 -9.47 -7.92 35.64
C TYR A 286 -8.40 -6.83 35.45
N GLU A 287 -8.60 -5.64 36.00
CA GLU A 287 -7.59 -4.58 35.95
C GLU A 287 -6.25 -5.00 36.61
N LYS A 288 -6.33 -5.76 37.71
CA LYS A 288 -5.12 -6.31 38.36
C LYS A 288 -4.42 -7.36 37.50
N GLU A 289 -5.20 -8.23 36.81
CA GLU A 289 -4.69 -9.21 35.87
C GLU A 289 -4.04 -8.52 34.66
N PHE A 290 -4.74 -7.58 34.06
CA PHE A 290 -4.27 -6.79 32.92
C PHE A 290 -2.93 -6.11 33.22
N ASN A 291 -2.81 -5.44 34.38
CA ASN A 291 -1.60 -4.73 34.77
C ASN A 291 -0.38 -5.65 35.03
N LYS A 292 -0.53 -6.96 35.16
CA LYS A 292 0.56 -7.93 35.22
C LYS A 292 1.19 -8.22 33.85
N ASN A 293 0.54 -7.83 32.76
CA ASN A 293 1.05 -8.06 31.42
C ASN A 293 2.35 -7.26 31.18
N LYS A 294 3.41 -7.98 30.80
CA LYS A 294 4.74 -7.37 30.57
C LYS A 294 4.72 -6.27 29.50
N LEU A 295 3.83 -6.35 28.52
CA LEU A 295 3.72 -5.33 27.46
C LEU A 295 3.33 -3.96 28.00
N ILE A 296 2.58 -3.88 29.11
CA ILE A 296 2.21 -2.60 29.74
C ILE A 296 3.45 -1.89 30.26
N ARG A 297 4.36 -2.64 30.90
CA ARG A 297 5.64 -2.10 31.32
C ARG A 297 6.43 -1.53 30.12
N HIS A 298 6.44 -2.22 28.98
CA HIS A 298 7.12 -1.73 27.78
C HIS A 298 6.49 -0.44 27.25
N VAL A 299 5.15 -0.34 27.26
CA VAL A 299 4.44 0.89 26.85
C VAL A 299 4.85 2.07 27.76
N ARG A 300 4.91 1.86 29.09
CA ARG A 300 5.34 2.90 30.05
C ARG A 300 6.80 3.29 29.86
N LEU A 301 7.70 2.33 29.64
CA LEU A 301 9.11 2.59 29.34
C LEU A 301 9.27 3.41 28.03
N LEU A 302 8.48 3.12 26.99
CA LEU A 302 8.49 3.91 25.75
C LEU A 302 8.08 5.36 26.03
N LYS A 303 7.14 5.62 26.94
CA LYS A 303 6.81 6.98 27.38
C LYS A 303 7.99 7.67 28.05
N GLU A 304 8.66 7.00 29.01
CA GLU A 304 9.83 7.56 29.70
C GLU A 304 10.99 7.88 28.73
N MET A 305 11.09 7.13 27.64
CA MET A 305 12.09 7.34 26.58
C MET A 305 11.67 8.36 25.53
N ASP A 306 10.51 9.00 25.66
CA ASP A 306 9.88 9.88 24.66
C ASP A 306 9.73 9.22 23.28
N ARG A 307 9.36 7.94 23.27
CA ARG A 307 9.22 7.09 22.07
C ARG A 307 7.84 6.45 21.99
N THR A 308 6.80 7.20 22.35
CA THR A 308 5.42 6.70 22.40
C THR A 308 4.89 6.26 21.03
N GLU A 309 5.49 6.71 19.91
CA GLU A 309 5.13 6.29 18.56
C GLU A 309 5.21 4.78 18.35
N PHE A 310 6.08 4.07 19.08
CA PHE A 310 6.21 2.61 18.98
C PHE A 310 5.20 1.84 19.85
N SER A 311 4.41 2.51 20.68
CA SER A 311 3.42 1.85 21.55
C SER A 311 2.12 1.47 20.83
N LYS A 312 1.86 2.00 19.63
CA LYS A 312 0.58 1.87 18.90
C LYS A 312 0.14 0.40 18.72
N ASP A 313 1.02 -0.43 18.22
CA ASP A 313 0.67 -1.82 17.92
C ASP A 313 0.56 -2.66 19.20
N ILE A 314 1.33 -2.32 20.23
CA ILE A 314 1.22 -2.93 21.56
C ILE A 314 -0.13 -2.59 22.19
N LEU A 315 -0.56 -1.33 22.15
CA LEU A 315 -1.86 -0.91 22.68
C LEU A 315 -3.02 -1.58 21.95
N LYS A 316 -2.96 -1.67 20.62
CA LYS A 316 -3.95 -2.41 19.84
C LYS A 316 -4.03 -3.88 20.23
N HIS A 317 -2.88 -4.54 20.38
CA HIS A 317 -2.84 -5.93 20.81
C HIS A 317 -3.42 -6.11 22.22
N LEU A 318 -3.06 -5.23 23.17
CA LEU A 318 -3.62 -5.28 24.52
C LEU A 318 -5.14 -5.12 24.52
N ALA A 319 -5.70 -4.29 23.64
CA ALA A 319 -7.15 -4.13 23.51
C ALA A 319 -7.88 -5.40 23.06
N THR A 320 -7.22 -6.29 22.34
CA THR A 320 -7.85 -7.51 21.77
C THR A 320 -7.72 -8.76 22.66
N LEU A 321 -7.01 -8.71 23.76
CA LEU A 321 -6.68 -9.90 24.56
C LEU A 321 -7.89 -10.56 25.22
N ASN A 322 -8.79 -9.79 25.85
CA ASN A 322 -9.97 -10.25 26.55
C ASN A 322 -11.08 -9.20 26.49
N VAL A 323 -11.66 -9.03 25.30
CA VAL A 323 -12.69 -7.98 25.04
C VAL A 323 -13.88 -8.13 25.99
N GLU A 324 -14.34 -9.36 26.23
CA GLU A 324 -15.45 -9.66 27.14
C GLU A 324 -15.19 -9.21 28.59
N LYS A 325 -13.92 -9.12 29.00
CA LYS A 325 -13.53 -8.64 30.34
C LYS A 325 -13.22 -7.15 30.37
N GLY A 326 -13.25 -6.45 29.24
CA GLY A 326 -13.00 -5.02 29.12
C GLY A 326 -11.53 -4.65 28.88
N SER A 327 -10.76 -5.48 28.16
CA SER A 327 -9.36 -5.19 27.80
C SER A 327 -9.23 -3.91 26.98
N GLU A 328 -10.19 -3.60 26.12
CA GLU A 328 -10.25 -2.38 25.35
C GLU A 328 -10.34 -1.11 26.20
N ILE A 329 -11.12 -1.15 27.30
CA ILE A 329 -11.27 -0.05 28.25
C ILE A 329 -9.93 0.23 28.93
N LEU A 330 -9.25 -0.83 29.38
CA LEU A 330 -7.94 -0.70 30.05
C LEU A 330 -6.84 -0.25 29.10
N ALA A 331 -6.86 -0.75 27.85
CA ALA A 331 -5.92 -0.30 26.81
C ALA A 331 -6.17 1.17 26.43
N ALA A 332 -7.42 1.64 26.40
CA ALA A 332 -7.75 3.05 26.18
C ALA A 332 -7.28 3.92 27.35
N LYS A 333 -7.48 3.49 28.61
CA LYS A 333 -6.94 4.19 29.80
C LYS A 333 -5.42 4.28 29.75
N LEU A 334 -4.73 3.17 29.41
CA LEU A 334 -3.28 3.15 29.24
C LEU A 334 -2.81 4.06 28.09
N SER A 335 -3.56 4.11 26.99
CA SER A 335 -3.29 5.02 25.87
C SER A 335 -3.32 6.47 26.31
N THR A 336 -4.36 6.86 27.07
CA THR A 336 -4.47 8.19 27.68
C THR A 336 -3.33 8.48 28.65
N GLU A 337 -2.97 7.51 29.53
CA GLU A 337 -1.85 7.62 30.47
C GLU A 337 -0.54 7.97 29.78
N VAL A 338 -0.28 7.38 28.61
CA VAL A 338 0.97 7.59 27.87
C VAL A 338 0.87 8.71 26.81
N GLY A 339 -0.23 9.47 26.75
CA GLY A 339 -0.43 10.59 25.84
C GLY A 339 -0.57 10.17 24.38
N ARG A 340 -1.16 8.99 24.13
CA ARG A 340 -1.38 8.44 22.80
C ARG A 340 -2.89 8.33 22.54
N PHE A 341 -3.44 9.28 21.78
CA PHE A 341 -4.86 9.37 21.44
C PHE A 341 -5.15 8.80 20.05
#